data_f6c22f0a56d7fbfedde73755ed785f79
#
_entry.id   f6c22f0a56d7fbfedde73755ed785f79
#
_cell.length_a   1.000
_cell.length_b   1.000
_cell.length_c   1.000
_cell.angle_alpha   90.00
_cell.angle_beta   90.00
_cell.angle_gamma   90.00
#
_symmetry.space_group_name_H-M   'P 1'
#
loop_
_entity.id
_entity.type
_entity.pdbx_description
1 polymer ?
#
loop_
_entity_poly.entity_id
_entity_poly.type
_entity_poly.pdbx_seq_one_letter_code
_entity_poly.pdbx_strand_id
1 'polypeptide(L)'
;MSRKVALITGVTGQDGSYLAEFLLAKGYEVHGLIRRSSTFNTSRIDHIYQDPHEKNPKLFLHYGDLIDGVGLTNLIREIKPTEVYNLGAQSHVQVSFTMPQYTGQVDAVGAVGLLEAIRSADIDTRFYQASTSELFGSTPPPQNETSVFRPQSPYAAAKLMAYWCTVNYRDGYGMHATNGILFNHESPRRGETFVTRKITRAVAAIKAGKQDKLFLGNLDAVRDWGYAKEYVESMWLMLQEDKPDDYVVATGVGATVKDFAEAAFSRAGLNWQDHIETDKKYIRPTEVDALIGDPSKAEKALGWKATTHWKELAELMVDADIAALKA
;
A
#
# COMPACT_ATOMS: atom_id res chain seq x y z
N MET A 1 2.22 -12.72 29.09
CA MET A 1 2.55 -11.89 27.90
C MET A 1 1.47 -10.85 27.75
N SER A 2 1.83 -9.58 27.52
CA SER A 2 0.85 -8.52 27.27
C SER A 2 0.07 -8.86 25.99
N ARG A 3 -1.24 -8.59 25.97
CA ARG A 3 -2.11 -8.76 24.80
C ARG A 3 -1.59 -7.86 23.68
N LYS A 4 -1.28 -8.42 22.51
CA LYS A 4 -0.88 -7.65 21.32
C LYS A 4 -2.14 -7.36 20.50
N VAL A 5 -2.49 -6.09 20.40
CA VAL A 5 -3.69 -5.61 19.70
C VAL A 5 -3.27 -4.68 18.58
N ALA A 6 -3.65 -4.97 17.35
CA ALA A 6 -3.35 -4.14 16.19
C ALA A 6 -4.62 -3.55 15.60
N LEU A 7 -4.62 -2.24 15.29
CA LEU A 7 -5.62 -1.59 14.47
C LEU A 7 -5.06 -1.33 13.07
N ILE A 8 -5.76 -1.79 12.03
CA ILE A 8 -5.39 -1.61 10.62
C ILE A 8 -6.47 -0.77 9.94
N THR A 9 -6.13 0.45 9.50
CA THR A 9 -6.98 1.17 8.55
C THR A 9 -6.72 0.64 7.14
N GLY A 10 -7.78 0.57 6.31
CA GLY A 10 -7.62 0.00 4.95
C GLY A 10 -7.39 -1.52 4.92
N VAL A 11 -7.89 -2.24 5.92
CA VAL A 11 -7.74 -3.71 6.07
C VAL A 11 -8.25 -4.51 4.87
N THR A 12 -9.21 -3.99 4.11
CA THR A 12 -9.75 -4.61 2.88
C THR A 12 -8.89 -4.34 1.62
N GLY A 13 -7.84 -3.55 1.75
CA GLY A 13 -6.87 -3.31 0.68
C GLY A 13 -5.90 -4.47 0.47
N GLN A 14 -5.02 -4.34 -0.53
CA GLN A 14 -3.96 -5.31 -0.77
C GLN A 14 -3.10 -5.53 0.49
N ASP A 15 -2.46 -4.48 0.95
CA ASP A 15 -1.51 -4.55 2.07
C ASP A 15 -2.21 -4.87 3.39
N GLY A 16 -3.36 -4.24 3.63
CA GLY A 16 -4.15 -4.49 4.84
C GLY A 16 -4.57 -5.95 4.99
N SER A 17 -4.93 -6.61 3.89
CA SER A 17 -5.31 -8.02 3.90
C SER A 17 -4.14 -8.96 4.20
N TYR A 18 -2.96 -8.71 3.60
CA TYR A 18 -1.75 -9.48 3.91
C TYR A 18 -1.24 -9.21 5.32
N LEU A 19 -1.29 -7.94 5.77
CA LEU A 19 -0.88 -7.58 7.12
C LEU A 19 -1.80 -8.23 8.18
N ALA A 20 -3.11 -8.26 7.94
CA ALA A 20 -4.05 -8.93 8.83
C ALA A 20 -3.72 -10.43 8.97
N GLU A 21 -3.48 -11.15 7.88
CA GLU A 21 -3.04 -12.54 7.88
C GLU A 21 -1.73 -12.73 8.66
N PHE A 22 -0.74 -11.86 8.39
CA PHE A 22 0.57 -11.91 9.02
C PHE A 22 0.49 -11.70 10.53
N LEU A 23 -0.29 -10.71 10.99
CA LEU A 23 -0.46 -10.42 12.41
C LEU A 23 -1.28 -11.49 13.14
N LEU A 24 -2.34 -12.02 12.51
CA LEU A 24 -3.10 -13.15 13.06
C LEU A 24 -2.20 -14.37 13.25
N ALA A 25 -1.34 -14.69 12.28
CA ALA A 25 -0.38 -15.80 12.39
C ALA A 25 0.65 -15.57 13.52
N LYS A 26 0.96 -14.31 13.87
CA LYS A 26 1.80 -13.94 15.02
C LYS A 26 1.03 -13.90 16.34
N GLY A 27 -0.26 -14.24 16.36
CA GLY A 27 -1.09 -14.31 17.56
C GLY A 27 -1.65 -12.97 18.03
N TYR A 28 -1.65 -11.93 17.19
CA TYR A 28 -2.31 -10.67 17.48
C TYR A 28 -3.83 -10.82 17.50
N GLU A 29 -4.47 -9.96 18.26
CA GLU A 29 -5.85 -9.56 18.02
C GLU A 29 -5.84 -8.42 17.02
N VAL A 30 -6.56 -8.57 15.92
CA VAL A 30 -6.56 -7.63 14.79
C VAL A 30 -7.91 -6.94 14.68
N HIS A 31 -7.91 -5.62 14.71
CA HIS A 31 -9.06 -4.77 14.46
C HIS A 31 -8.89 -4.09 13.12
N GLY A 32 -9.83 -4.27 12.20
CA GLY A 32 -9.82 -3.67 10.88
C GLY A 32 -10.84 -2.55 10.74
N LEU A 33 -10.42 -1.35 10.31
CA LEU A 33 -11.34 -0.28 9.93
C LEU A 33 -11.79 -0.46 8.49
N ILE A 34 -13.11 -0.56 8.26
CA ILE A 34 -13.74 -0.70 6.95
C ILE A 34 -14.72 0.44 6.70
N ARG A 35 -14.74 0.98 5.47
CA ARG A 35 -15.74 1.96 5.10
C ARG A 35 -17.10 1.31 4.83
N ARG A 36 -18.17 1.94 5.29
CA ARG A 36 -19.51 1.53 4.92
C ARG A 36 -19.76 1.83 3.45
N SER A 37 -20.02 0.81 2.66
CA SER A 37 -20.45 0.93 1.26
C SER A 37 -21.69 0.07 0.99
N SER A 38 -22.43 0.37 -0.08
CA SER A 38 -23.60 -0.41 -0.49
C SER A 38 -23.22 -1.77 -1.09
N THR A 39 -21.99 -1.91 -1.58
CA THR A 39 -21.42 -3.18 -2.07
C THR A 39 -20.37 -3.71 -1.09
N PHE A 40 -20.30 -5.04 -0.97
CA PHE A 40 -19.25 -5.67 -0.15
C PHE A 40 -17.88 -5.44 -0.80
N ASN A 41 -16.89 -5.07 0.01
CA ASN A 41 -15.51 -4.83 -0.42
C ASN A 41 -14.51 -5.66 0.41
N THR A 42 -14.98 -6.74 1.03
CA THR A 42 -14.23 -7.58 1.98
C THR A 42 -13.58 -8.80 1.34
N SER A 43 -13.74 -9.04 0.03
CA SER A 43 -13.31 -10.26 -0.67
C SER A 43 -11.86 -10.69 -0.40
N ARG A 44 -10.96 -9.72 -0.10
CA ARG A 44 -9.55 -10.03 0.23
C ARG A 44 -9.35 -10.55 1.64
N ILE A 45 -10.36 -10.44 2.51
CA ILE A 45 -10.31 -10.86 3.92
C ILE A 45 -11.41 -11.85 4.31
N ASP A 46 -12.33 -12.20 3.39
CA ASP A 46 -13.43 -13.11 3.67
C ASP A 46 -12.95 -14.49 4.19
N HIS A 47 -11.81 -14.95 3.68
CA HIS A 47 -11.22 -16.25 4.08
C HIS A 47 -10.61 -16.26 5.50
N ILE A 48 -10.39 -15.08 6.10
CA ILE A 48 -9.92 -14.93 7.49
C ILE A 48 -10.99 -14.33 8.40
N TYR A 49 -12.18 -14.05 7.86
CA TYR A 49 -13.31 -13.52 8.64
C TYR A 49 -13.74 -14.53 9.70
N GLN A 50 -14.03 -14.03 10.87
CA GLN A 50 -14.57 -14.77 11.99
C GLN A 50 -15.85 -14.11 12.47
N ASP A 51 -16.88 -14.90 12.71
CA ASP A 51 -18.11 -14.37 13.32
C ASP A 51 -17.80 -13.93 14.75
N PRO A 52 -18.21 -12.72 15.17
CA PRO A 52 -17.98 -12.24 16.53
C PRO A 52 -18.58 -13.12 17.64
N HIS A 53 -19.51 -14.01 17.29
CA HIS A 53 -20.10 -14.98 18.22
C HIS A 53 -19.29 -16.27 18.35
N GLU A 54 -18.25 -16.46 17.54
CA GLU A 54 -17.35 -17.59 17.68
C GLU A 54 -16.56 -17.54 19.00
N LYS A 55 -16.09 -18.71 19.42
CA LYS A 55 -15.28 -18.79 20.64
C LYS A 55 -13.87 -18.23 20.38
N ASN A 56 -13.56 -17.10 21.02
CA ASN A 56 -12.26 -16.39 20.92
C ASN A 56 -11.91 -15.88 19.50
N PRO A 57 -12.73 -15.07 18.86
CA PRO A 57 -12.38 -14.46 17.59
C PRO A 57 -11.12 -13.59 17.74
N LYS A 58 -10.35 -13.47 16.67
CA LYS A 58 -9.09 -12.69 16.63
C LYS A 58 -9.12 -11.58 15.60
N LEU A 59 -10.11 -11.56 14.71
CA LEU A 59 -10.34 -10.52 13.72
C LEU A 59 -11.67 -9.84 14.00
N PHE A 60 -11.62 -8.52 14.19
CA PHE A 60 -12.80 -7.67 14.43
C PHE A 60 -12.86 -6.57 13.38
N LEU A 61 -14.01 -6.36 12.77
CA LEU A 61 -14.22 -5.33 11.75
C LEU A 61 -15.10 -4.21 12.31
N HIS A 62 -14.64 -2.96 12.14
CA HIS A 62 -15.32 -1.76 12.60
C HIS A 62 -15.65 -0.86 11.42
N TYR A 63 -16.87 -0.36 11.35
CA TYR A 63 -17.23 0.66 10.38
C TYR A 63 -16.69 2.02 10.80
N GLY A 64 -16.05 2.73 9.87
CA GLY A 64 -15.55 4.08 10.09
C GLY A 64 -14.90 4.65 8.83
N ASP A 65 -14.52 5.91 8.90
CA ASP A 65 -13.82 6.62 7.82
C ASP A 65 -12.68 7.45 8.42
N LEU A 66 -11.56 7.60 7.68
CA LEU A 66 -10.42 8.41 8.12
C LEU A 66 -10.78 9.91 8.30
N ILE A 67 -11.83 10.38 7.64
CA ILE A 67 -12.29 11.77 7.79
C ILE A 67 -13.23 11.97 9.00
N ASP A 68 -13.63 10.89 9.69
CA ASP A 68 -14.45 10.95 10.90
C ASP A 68 -13.56 10.91 12.17
N GLY A 69 -12.99 12.06 12.53
CA GLY A 69 -12.11 12.16 13.69
C GLY A 69 -12.77 11.78 15.03
N VAL A 70 -14.08 11.99 15.18
CA VAL A 70 -14.82 11.61 16.41
C VAL A 70 -14.95 10.10 16.49
N GLY A 71 -15.35 9.45 15.39
CA GLY A 71 -15.44 7.99 15.30
C GLY A 71 -14.10 7.32 15.56
N LEU A 72 -13.01 7.84 14.96
CA LEU A 72 -11.65 7.34 15.18
C LEU A 72 -11.22 7.47 16.65
N THR A 73 -11.49 8.62 17.29
CA THR A 73 -11.13 8.83 18.70
C THR A 73 -11.86 7.86 19.62
N ASN A 74 -13.15 7.62 19.39
CA ASN A 74 -13.94 6.68 20.17
C ASN A 74 -13.41 5.25 19.98
N LEU A 75 -13.11 4.85 18.73
CA LEU A 75 -12.58 3.53 18.41
C LEU A 75 -11.22 3.28 19.07
N ILE A 76 -10.31 4.24 19.01
CA ILE A 76 -8.99 4.15 19.66
C ILE A 76 -9.12 3.97 21.17
N ARG A 77 -10.02 4.73 21.83
CA ARG A 77 -10.26 4.63 23.27
C ARG A 77 -10.89 3.30 23.69
N GLU A 78 -11.73 2.74 22.84
CA GLU A 78 -12.38 1.43 23.06
C GLU A 78 -11.38 0.28 22.93
N ILE A 79 -10.65 0.23 21.80
CA ILE A 79 -9.74 -0.88 21.45
C ILE A 79 -8.44 -0.80 22.28
N LYS A 80 -7.90 0.40 22.49
CA LYS A 80 -6.58 0.66 23.09
C LYS A 80 -5.50 -0.18 22.42
N PRO A 81 -5.29 0.00 21.09
CA PRO A 81 -4.37 -0.82 20.33
C PRO A 81 -2.93 -0.59 20.79
N THR A 82 -2.11 -1.63 20.82
CA THR A 82 -0.66 -1.53 21.05
C THR A 82 0.07 -1.09 19.78
N GLU A 83 -0.51 -1.37 18.61
CA GLU A 83 0.04 -1.00 17.31
C GLU A 83 -1.08 -0.49 16.39
N VAL A 84 -0.83 0.58 15.66
CA VAL A 84 -1.75 1.14 14.66
C VAL A 84 -1.04 1.22 13.31
N TYR A 85 -1.62 0.60 12.29
CA TYR A 85 -1.14 0.62 10.92
C TYR A 85 -2.08 1.44 10.04
N ASN A 86 -1.66 2.65 9.68
CA ASN A 86 -2.43 3.53 8.80
C ASN A 86 -2.15 3.25 7.32
N LEU A 87 -2.91 2.31 6.75
CA LEU A 87 -2.83 1.92 5.33
C LEU A 87 -3.98 2.47 4.49
N GLY A 88 -5.03 3.01 5.15
CA GLY A 88 -6.19 3.61 4.49
C GLY A 88 -5.81 4.85 3.70
N ALA A 89 -6.18 4.92 2.42
CA ALA A 89 -5.89 6.05 1.54
C ALA A 89 -6.79 6.07 0.30
N GLN A 90 -6.88 7.23 -0.35
CA GLN A 90 -7.18 7.34 -1.78
C GLN A 90 -5.86 7.15 -2.54
N SER A 91 -5.44 5.92 -2.83
CA SER A 91 -4.09 5.58 -3.28
C SER A 91 -3.88 5.64 -4.80
N HIS A 92 -4.90 5.97 -5.60
CA HIS A 92 -4.78 6.01 -7.04
C HIS A 92 -4.31 7.39 -7.52
N VAL A 93 -3.04 7.51 -7.93
CA VAL A 93 -2.42 8.79 -8.32
C VAL A 93 -3.22 9.52 -9.39
N GLN A 94 -3.65 8.84 -10.47
CA GLN A 94 -4.44 9.48 -11.53
C GLN A 94 -5.76 10.06 -11.01
N VAL A 95 -6.45 9.38 -10.10
CA VAL A 95 -7.71 9.85 -9.50
C VAL A 95 -7.47 11.11 -8.66
N SER A 96 -6.29 11.29 -8.07
CA SER A 96 -6.01 12.49 -7.26
C SER A 96 -6.05 13.79 -8.08
N PHE A 97 -5.80 13.75 -9.39
CA PHE A 97 -5.94 14.91 -10.27
C PHE A 97 -7.41 15.31 -10.50
N THR A 98 -8.32 14.36 -10.43
CA THR A 98 -9.77 14.62 -10.59
C THR A 98 -10.49 14.82 -9.26
N MET A 99 -9.93 14.33 -8.16
CA MET A 99 -10.49 14.41 -6.80
C MET A 99 -9.46 14.92 -5.78
N PRO A 100 -8.81 16.08 -6.01
CA PRO A 100 -7.70 16.53 -5.17
C PRO A 100 -8.12 16.85 -3.74
N GLN A 101 -9.30 17.44 -3.55
CA GLN A 101 -9.81 17.78 -2.22
C GLN A 101 -10.09 16.52 -1.39
N TYR A 102 -10.77 15.53 -1.96
CA TYR A 102 -11.05 14.27 -1.28
C TYR A 102 -9.74 13.54 -0.93
N THR A 103 -8.80 13.50 -1.87
CA THR A 103 -7.46 12.93 -1.64
C THR A 103 -6.75 13.62 -0.46
N GLY A 104 -6.76 14.95 -0.42
CA GLY A 104 -6.17 15.71 0.69
C GLY A 104 -6.87 15.44 2.03
N GLN A 105 -8.19 15.35 2.05
CA GLN A 105 -8.94 15.05 3.27
C GLN A 105 -8.64 13.65 3.82
N VAL A 106 -8.63 12.63 2.97
CA VAL A 106 -8.39 11.24 3.41
C VAL A 106 -6.92 11.03 3.75
N ASP A 107 -6.02 11.39 2.85
CA ASP A 107 -4.60 10.96 2.92
C ASP A 107 -3.76 11.85 3.83
N ALA A 108 -4.13 13.14 3.95
CA ALA A 108 -3.43 14.09 4.81
C ALA A 108 -4.18 14.33 6.12
N VAL A 109 -5.38 14.93 6.05
CA VAL A 109 -6.14 15.31 7.26
C VAL A 109 -6.57 14.08 8.05
N GLY A 110 -6.95 12.99 7.37
CA GLY A 110 -7.30 11.72 8.01
C GLY A 110 -6.13 11.10 8.79
N ALA A 111 -4.90 11.16 8.24
CA ALA A 111 -3.71 10.70 8.96
C ALA A 111 -3.44 11.53 10.23
N VAL A 112 -3.57 12.86 10.14
CA VAL A 112 -3.46 13.76 11.31
C VAL A 112 -4.55 13.47 12.33
N GLY A 113 -5.79 13.25 11.88
CA GLY A 113 -6.91 12.88 12.76
C GLY A 113 -6.65 11.60 13.56
N LEU A 114 -6.02 10.61 12.93
CA LEU A 114 -5.67 9.35 13.59
C LEU A 114 -4.51 9.53 14.60
N LEU A 115 -3.47 10.29 14.24
CA LEU A 115 -2.39 10.66 15.16
C LEU A 115 -2.94 11.40 16.38
N GLU A 116 -3.83 12.36 16.18
CA GLU A 116 -4.47 13.13 17.24
C GLU A 116 -5.40 12.28 18.10
N ALA A 117 -6.11 11.32 17.52
CA ALA A 117 -6.94 10.37 18.25
C ALA A 117 -6.09 9.53 19.23
N ILE A 118 -4.92 9.04 18.77
CA ILE A 118 -3.97 8.28 19.60
C ILE A 118 -3.44 9.18 20.72
N ARG A 119 -2.93 10.37 20.40
CA ARG A 119 -2.38 11.32 21.35
C ARG A 119 -3.40 11.70 22.42
N SER A 120 -4.64 12.02 22.02
CA SER A 120 -5.71 12.42 22.95
C SER A 120 -6.26 11.28 23.80
N ALA A 121 -6.04 10.03 23.38
CA ALA A 121 -6.41 8.86 24.17
C ALA A 121 -5.40 8.54 25.27
N ASP A 122 -4.22 9.18 25.26
CA ASP A 122 -3.13 9.00 26.24
C ASP A 122 -2.77 7.51 26.45
N ILE A 123 -2.56 6.80 25.35
CA ILE A 123 -2.21 5.37 25.32
C ILE A 123 -0.83 5.15 24.74
N ASP A 124 -0.11 4.17 25.27
CA ASP A 124 1.18 3.73 24.70
C ASP A 124 0.91 2.86 23.46
N THR A 125 1.02 3.50 22.29
CA THR A 125 0.72 2.92 20.98
C THR A 125 1.84 3.22 19.99
N ARG A 126 2.30 2.21 19.29
CA ARG A 126 3.23 2.35 18.16
C ARG A 126 2.44 2.59 16.87
N PHE A 127 2.79 3.64 16.16
CA PHE A 127 2.08 4.08 14.96
C PHE A 127 2.93 3.94 13.71
N TYR A 128 2.40 3.26 12.71
CA TYR A 128 2.96 3.13 11.37
C TYR A 128 2.15 3.94 10.36
N GLN A 129 2.81 4.83 9.61
CA GLN A 129 2.25 5.55 8.48
C GLN A 129 2.73 4.92 7.17
N ALA A 130 1.82 4.42 6.36
CA ALA A 130 2.12 4.08 4.97
C ALA A 130 2.39 5.36 4.18
N SER A 131 3.65 5.62 3.94
CA SER A 131 4.12 6.67 3.06
C SER A 131 4.38 6.10 1.65
N THR A 132 5.02 6.81 0.74
CA THR A 132 5.09 6.42 -0.66
C THR A 132 6.34 6.96 -1.34
N SER A 133 6.89 6.23 -2.30
CA SER A 133 7.96 6.70 -3.20
C SER A 133 7.56 7.92 -4.04
N GLU A 134 6.26 8.16 -4.22
CA GLU A 134 5.76 9.34 -4.95
C GLU A 134 6.13 10.67 -4.27
N LEU A 135 6.54 10.66 -2.98
CA LEU A 135 7.12 11.83 -2.31
C LEU A 135 8.35 12.35 -3.03
N PHE A 136 9.18 11.45 -3.56
CA PHE A 136 10.40 11.83 -4.28
C PHE A 136 10.10 12.51 -5.61
N GLY A 137 9.02 12.10 -6.30
CA GLY A 137 8.56 12.73 -7.53
C GLY A 137 9.66 12.87 -8.57
N SER A 138 10.08 14.12 -8.86
CA SER A 138 11.13 14.40 -9.87
C SER A 138 12.56 14.32 -9.35
N THR A 139 12.79 13.86 -8.13
CA THR A 139 14.14 13.64 -7.59
C THR A 139 14.80 12.45 -8.29
N PRO A 140 16.03 12.58 -8.82
CA PRO A 140 16.71 11.48 -9.49
C PRO A 140 16.92 10.25 -8.61
N PRO A 141 16.80 9.02 -9.16
CA PRO A 141 17.13 7.80 -8.45
C PRO A 141 18.66 7.57 -8.33
N PRO A 142 19.12 6.66 -7.40
CA PRO A 142 18.30 5.98 -6.41
C PRO A 142 17.87 6.93 -5.28
N GLN A 143 16.62 6.78 -4.81
CA GLN A 143 16.10 7.61 -3.73
C GLN A 143 16.17 6.87 -2.39
N ASN A 144 16.55 7.60 -1.33
CA ASN A 144 16.61 7.10 0.04
C ASN A 144 16.07 8.13 1.03
N GLU A 145 16.18 7.86 2.33
CA GLU A 145 15.61 8.69 3.40
C GLU A 145 16.19 10.11 3.48
N THR A 146 17.36 10.36 2.86
CA THR A 146 18.01 11.67 2.79
C THR A 146 17.72 12.44 1.49
N SER A 147 17.06 11.80 0.53
CA SER A 147 16.71 12.41 -0.75
C SER A 147 15.63 13.47 -0.59
N VAL A 148 15.73 14.54 -1.38
CA VAL A 148 14.77 15.66 -1.34
C VAL A 148 13.41 15.19 -1.87
N PHE A 149 12.34 15.54 -1.19
CA PHE A 149 10.98 15.32 -1.68
C PHE A 149 10.56 16.39 -2.68
N ARG A 150 10.06 15.95 -3.86
CA ARG A 150 9.58 16.82 -4.96
C ARG A 150 8.29 16.26 -5.55
N PRO A 151 7.18 16.25 -4.78
CA PRO A 151 5.93 15.61 -5.18
C PRO A 151 5.39 16.15 -6.50
N GLN A 152 4.84 15.28 -7.35
CA GLN A 152 4.34 15.60 -8.68
C GLN A 152 2.83 15.31 -8.85
N SER A 153 2.09 15.16 -7.74
CA SER A 153 0.65 14.91 -7.79
C SER A 153 -0.04 15.36 -6.50
N PRO A 154 -1.35 15.63 -6.52
CA PRO A 154 -2.13 15.90 -5.31
C PRO A 154 -2.03 14.76 -4.29
N TYR A 155 -1.98 13.49 -4.75
CA TYR A 155 -1.72 12.34 -3.90
C TYR A 155 -0.38 12.45 -3.18
N ALA A 156 0.69 12.68 -3.91
CA ALA A 156 2.03 12.80 -3.34
C ALA A 156 2.13 13.98 -2.35
N ALA A 157 1.51 15.12 -2.65
CA ALA A 157 1.45 16.26 -1.75
C ALA A 157 0.69 15.94 -0.45
N ALA A 158 -0.45 15.24 -0.53
CA ALA A 158 -1.21 14.81 0.63
C ALA A 158 -0.42 13.81 1.50
N LYS A 159 0.24 12.84 0.88
CA LYS A 159 1.11 11.89 1.58
C LYS A 159 2.35 12.56 2.20
N LEU A 160 2.88 13.62 1.57
CA LEU A 160 3.98 14.41 2.15
C LEU A 160 3.55 15.13 3.42
N MET A 161 2.33 15.68 3.46
CA MET A 161 1.78 16.25 4.70
C MET A 161 1.67 15.18 5.79
N ALA A 162 1.13 14.01 5.48
CA ALA A 162 1.03 12.90 6.44
C ALA A 162 2.41 12.46 6.97
N TYR A 163 3.41 12.36 6.08
CA TYR A 163 4.79 12.05 6.43
C TYR A 163 5.34 13.05 7.46
N TRP A 164 5.29 14.35 7.17
CA TRP A 164 5.85 15.36 8.07
C TRP A 164 5.05 15.50 9.36
N CYS A 165 3.74 15.28 9.36
CA CYS A 165 2.97 15.22 10.59
C CYS A 165 3.38 14.02 11.45
N THR A 166 3.65 12.86 10.86
CA THR A 166 4.17 11.68 11.59
C THR A 166 5.51 11.99 12.25
N VAL A 167 6.45 12.62 11.52
CA VAL A 167 7.72 13.09 12.08
C VAL A 167 7.50 14.09 13.22
N ASN A 168 6.62 15.07 13.00
CA ASN A 168 6.32 16.10 14.00
C ASN A 168 5.72 15.51 15.29
N TYR A 169 4.81 14.54 15.19
CA TYR A 169 4.23 13.87 16.36
C TYR A 169 5.26 13.01 17.09
N ARG A 170 6.18 12.39 16.38
CA ARG A 170 7.34 11.70 16.97
C ARG A 170 8.22 12.65 17.76
N ASP A 171 8.67 13.73 17.11
CA ASP A 171 9.68 14.64 17.69
C ASP A 171 9.09 15.58 18.73
N GLY A 172 7.88 16.08 18.50
CA GLY A 172 7.22 17.07 19.37
C GLY A 172 6.48 16.49 20.56
N TYR A 173 5.90 15.28 20.41
CA TYR A 173 5.08 14.65 21.46
C TYR A 173 5.67 13.34 21.99
N GLY A 174 6.82 12.90 21.47
CA GLY A 174 7.46 11.64 21.90
C GLY A 174 6.69 10.38 21.50
N MET A 175 5.79 10.45 20.53
CA MET A 175 5.06 9.30 20.06
C MET A 175 5.99 8.33 19.32
N HIS A 176 5.81 7.02 19.51
CA HIS A 176 6.46 6.02 18.68
C HIS A 176 5.78 5.98 17.30
N ALA A 177 6.18 6.88 16.41
CA ALA A 177 5.58 7.08 15.09
C ALA A 177 6.63 6.94 13.98
N THR A 178 6.36 6.06 13.01
CA THR A 178 7.28 5.60 11.97
C THR A 178 6.64 5.76 10.59
N ASN A 179 7.42 6.21 9.60
CA ASN A 179 7.00 6.20 8.20
C ASN A 179 7.70 5.06 7.43
N GLY A 180 6.92 4.24 6.73
CA GLY A 180 7.45 3.38 5.67
C GLY A 180 7.30 4.08 4.32
N ILE A 181 8.42 4.49 3.69
CA ILE A 181 8.43 5.08 2.35
C ILE A 181 8.45 3.94 1.34
N LEU A 182 7.26 3.44 1.03
CA LEU A 182 7.10 2.25 0.21
C LEU A 182 7.22 2.58 -1.28
N PHE A 183 8.08 1.85 -1.96
CA PHE A 183 8.10 1.81 -3.42
C PHE A 183 6.95 0.94 -3.92
N ASN A 184 6.73 0.91 -5.24
CA ASN A 184 5.60 0.18 -5.79
C ASN A 184 5.67 -1.30 -5.39
N HIS A 185 4.58 -1.82 -4.86
CA HIS A 185 4.50 -3.22 -4.45
C HIS A 185 3.16 -3.80 -4.85
N GLU A 186 3.24 -4.96 -5.46
CA GLU A 186 2.17 -5.53 -6.24
C GLU A 186 1.86 -6.96 -5.79
N SER A 187 0.72 -7.47 -6.18
CA SER A 187 0.31 -8.85 -5.92
C SER A 187 -0.95 -9.21 -6.70
N PRO A 188 -1.41 -10.47 -6.65
CA PRO A 188 -2.74 -10.85 -7.13
C PRO A 188 -3.90 -10.10 -6.45
N ARG A 189 -3.65 -9.45 -5.30
CA ARG A 189 -4.64 -8.62 -4.57
C ARG A 189 -4.58 -7.14 -4.91
N ARG A 190 -3.69 -6.73 -5.82
CA ARG A 190 -3.60 -5.32 -6.25
C ARG A 190 -4.93 -4.83 -6.82
N GLY A 191 -5.26 -3.55 -6.62
CA GLY A 191 -6.43 -2.93 -7.23
C GLY A 191 -6.38 -3.03 -8.75
N GLU A 192 -7.49 -3.40 -9.37
CA GLU A 192 -7.57 -3.79 -10.78
C GLU A 192 -7.24 -2.68 -11.79
N THR A 193 -7.31 -1.43 -11.37
CA THR A 193 -7.03 -0.24 -12.18
C THR A 193 -5.56 0.17 -12.16
N PHE A 194 -4.73 -0.38 -11.25
CA PHE A 194 -3.29 -0.14 -11.23
C PHE A 194 -2.61 -0.83 -12.39
N VAL A 195 -1.57 -0.20 -12.94
CA VAL A 195 -0.94 -0.58 -14.22
C VAL A 195 -0.53 -2.05 -14.27
N THR A 196 0.13 -2.56 -13.26
CA THR A 196 0.58 -3.96 -13.18
C THR A 196 -0.59 -4.93 -13.21
N ARG A 197 -1.60 -4.70 -12.36
CA ARG A 197 -2.79 -5.55 -12.29
C ARG A 197 -3.64 -5.43 -13.55
N LYS A 198 -3.74 -4.23 -14.12
CA LYS A 198 -4.40 -4.00 -15.41
C LYS A 198 -3.74 -4.82 -16.53
N ILE A 199 -2.40 -4.89 -16.55
CA ILE A 199 -1.64 -5.70 -17.50
C ILE A 199 -1.94 -7.19 -17.31
N THR A 200 -1.77 -7.72 -16.10
CA THR A 200 -1.89 -9.17 -15.86
C THR A 200 -3.29 -9.70 -16.07
N ARG A 201 -4.33 -8.93 -15.71
CA ARG A 201 -5.72 -9.25 -16.01
C ARG A 201 -6.02 -9.22 -17.50
N ALA A 202 -5.50 -8.22 -18.23
CA ALA A 202 -5.66 -8.15 -19.69
C ALA A 202 -4.98 -9.34 -20.36
N VAL A 203 -3.77 -9.71 -19.95
CA VAL A 203 -3.06 -10.91 -20.45
C VAL A 203 -3.91 -12.17 -20.26
N ALA A 204 -4.48 -12.36 -19.08
CA ALA A 204 -5.35 -13.51 -18.83
C ALA A 204 -6.62 -13.49 -19.70
N ALA A 205 -7.26 -12.32 -19.86
CA ALA A 205 -8.44 -12.15 -20.69
C ALA A 205 -8.15 -12.36 -22.19
N ILE A 206 -7.02 -11.87 -22.70
CA ILE A 206 -6.57 -12.04 -24.08
C ILE A 206 -6.30 -13.53 -24.35
N LYS A 207 -5.57 -14.19 -23.45
CA LYS A 207 -5.31 -15.64 -23.54
C LYS A 207 -6.60 -16.47 -23.58
N ALA A 208 -7.64 -16.01 -22.89
CA ALA A 208 -8.96 -16.65 -22.88
C ALA A 208 -9.86 -16.25 -24.07
N GLY A 209 -9.39 -15.40 -24.99
CA GLY A 209 -10.17 -14.89 -26.13
C GLY A 209 -11.31 -13.95 -25.74
N LYS A 210 -11.25 -13.35 -24.54
CA LYS A 210 -12.29 -12.42 -24.02
C LYS A 210 -11.94 -10.95 -24.25
N GLN A 211 -10.73 -10.66 -24.72
CA GLN A 211 -10.21 -9.31 -24.98
C GLN A 211 -9.16 -9.38 -26.08
N ASP A 212 -9.04 -8.34 -26.94
CA ASP A 212 -8.04 -8.30 -28.01
C ASP A 212 -6.91 -7.30 -27.72
N LYS A 213 -7.23 -6.15 -27.12
CA LYS A 213 -6.31 -5.03 -26.93
C LYS A 213 -6.26 -4.54 -25.49
N LEU A 214 -5.09 -4.09 -25.09
CA LEU A 214 -4.84 -3.40 -23.81
C LEU A 214 -4.33 -1.99 -24.09
N PHE A 215 -5.01 -0.97 -23.53
CA PHE A 215 -4.61 0.43 -23.67
C PHE A 215 -3.85 0.90 -22.44
N LEU A 216 -2.64 1.43 -22.61
CA LEU A 216 -1.77 1.95 -21.56
C LEU A 216 -1.36 3.40 -21.86
N GLY A 217 -0.79 4.08 -20.87
CA GLY A 217 -0.19 5.41 -21.00
C GLY A 217 1.29 5.33 -21.36
N ASN A 218 2.14 5.93 -20.51
CA ASN A 218 3.59 5.96 -20.69
C ASN A 218 4.20 4.57 -20.42
N LEU A 219 4.78 3.96 -21.44
CA LEU A 219 5.44 2.66 -21.37
C LEU A 219 6.89 2.74 -20.87
N ASP A 220 7.49 3.92 -20.93
CA ASP A 220 8.92 4.14 -20.59
C ASP A 220 9.13 4.54 -19.12
N ALA A 221 8.04 4.80 -18.38
CA ALA A 221 8.13 5.11 -16.95
C ALA A 221 8.75 3.95 -16.17
N VAL A 222 9.80 4.26 -15.39
CA VAL A 222 10.56 3.28 -14.60
C VAL A 222 10.02 3.22 -13.18
N ARG A 223 9.76 2.02 -12.68
CA ARG A 223 9.33 1.77 -11.31
C ARG A 223 10.12 0.62 -10.70
N ASP A 224 10.28 0.69 -9.41
CA ASP A 224 10.77 -0.39 -8.56
C ASP A 224 9.54 -1.14 -8.04
N TRP A 225 9.34 -2.39 -8.47
CA TRP A 225 8.19 -3.22 -8.10
C TRP A 225 8.62 -4.40 -7.24
N GLY A 226 8.10 -4.45 -6.02
CA GLY A 226 8.27 -5.57 -5.10
C GLY A 226 6.97 -6.32 -4.82
N TYR A 227 7.06 -7.38 -4.05
CA TYR A 227 5.90 -8.21 -3.68
C TYR A 227 5.26 -7.72 -2.37
N ALA A 228 3.99 -7.34 -2.42
CA ALA A 228 3.27 -6.75 -1.29
C ALA A 228 3.28 -7.64 -0.04
N LYS A 229 3.26 -8.96 -0.21
CA LYS A 229 3.32 -9.90 0.91
C LYS A 229 4.64 -9.84 1.69
N GLU A 230 5.75 -9.47 1.03
CA GLU A 230 7.03 -9.24 1.70
C GLU A 230 7.07 -7.86 2.37
N TYR A 231 6.44 -6.85 1.76
CA TYR A 231 6.42 -5.48 2.27
C TYR A 231 5.68 -5.34 3.61
N VAL A 232 4.63 -6.12 3.85
CA VAL A 232 3.90 -6.04 5.13
C VAL A 232 4.74 -6.51 6.32
N GLU A 233 5.73 -7.37 6.10
CA GLU A 233 6.68 -7.75 7.14
C GLU A 233 7.54 -6.55 7.57
N SER A 234 8.00 -5.72 6.63
CA SER A 234 8.76 -4.52 6.96
C SER A 234 7.96 -3.54 7.83
N MET A 235 6.64 -3.40 7.57
CA MET A 235 5.76 -2.54 8.37
C MET A 235 5.73 -2.98 9.83
N TRP A 236 5.64 -4.30 10.07
CA TRP A 236 5.69 -4.86 11.41
C TRP A 236 7.06 -4.71 12.04
N LEU A 237 8.14 -5.00 11.33
CA LEU A 237 9.52 -4.87 11.84
C LEU A 237 9.82 -3.43 12.31
N MET A 238 9.41 -2.41 11.55
CA MET A 238 9.58 -1.01 11.93
C MET A 238 8.94 -0.68 13.28
N LEU A 239 7.81 -1.30 13.60
CA LEU A 239 7.14 -1.10 14.89
C LEU A 239 7.72 -1.97 16.01
N GLN A 240 8.66 -2.89 15.71
CA GLN A 240 9.37 -3.65 16.76
C GLN A 240 10.64 -2.95 17.23
N GLU A 241 11.15 -1.98 16.47
CA GLU A 241 12.33 -1.21 16.85
C GLU A 241 12.09 -0.39 18.14
N ASP A 242 13.14 -0.24 18.95
CA ASP A 242 13.06 0.55 20.20
C ASP A 242 12.87 2.05 19.94
N LYS A 243 13.41 2.54 18.81
CA LYS A 243 13.32 3.94 18.40
C LYS A 243 12.61 4.04 17.05
N PRO A 244 11.57 4.88 16.97
CA PRO A 244 10.88 5.13 15.71
C PRO A 244 11.79 5.89 14.74
N ASP A 245 11.73 5.51 13.47
CA ASP A 245 12.46 6.17 12.38
C ASP A 245 11.70 6.01 11.05
N ASP A 246 12.22 6.56 9.96
CA ASP A 246 11.64 6.46 8.64
C ASP A 246 12.51 5.55 7.76
N TYR A 247 11.87 4.68 6.96
CA TYR A 247 12.57 3.67 6.17
C TYR A 247 12.08 3.62 4.73
N VAL A 248 13.00 3.64 3.77
CA VAL A 248 12.72 3.28 2.38
C VAL A 248 12.60 1.77 2.27
N VAL A 249 11.49 1.31 1.68
CA VAL A 249 11.22 -0.11 1.39
C VAL A 249 11.10 -0.28 -0.10
N ALA A 250 12.06 -0.96 -0.70
CA ALA A 250 12.22 -1.09 -2.14
C ALA A 250 12.95 -2.39 -2.48
N THR A 251 12.95 -2.77 -3.76
CA THR A 251 13.79 -3.88 -4.24
C THR A 251 15.19 -3.42 -4.67
N GLY A 252 15.36 -2.12 -4.95
CA GLY A 252 16.57 -1.55 -5.54
C GLY A 252 16.70 -1.77 -7.05
N VAL A 253 15.72 -2.41 -7.68
CA VAL A 253 15.74 -2.76 -9.10
C VAL A 253 14.58 -2.13 -9.85
N GLY A 254 14.90 -1.22 -10.78
CA GLY A 254 13.90 -0.57 -11.65
C GLY A 254 13.62 -1.38 -12.90
N ALA A 255 12.39 -1.28 -13.39
CA ALA A 255 11.98 -1.76 -14.70
C ALA A 255 10.98 -0.79 -15.34
N THR A 256 10.89 -0.76 -16.65
CA THR A 256 9.89 0.02 -17.36
C THR A 256 8.52 -0.68 -17.34
N VAL A 257 7.44 0.07 -17.55
CA VAL A 257 6.10 -0.51 -17.76
C VAL A 257 6.13 -1.46 -18.96
N LYS A 258 6.93 -1.16 -19.98
CA LYS A 258 7.16 -2.02 -21.13
C LYS A 258 7.78 -3.36 -20.73
N ASP A 259 8.85 -3.36 -19.91
CA ASP A 259 9.53 -4.59 -19.46
C ASP A 259 8.57 -5.48 -18.68
N PHE A 260 7.77 -4.88 -17.78
CA PHE A 260 6.76 -5.61 -17.00
C PHE A 260 5.69 -6.22 -17.92
N ALA A 261 5.21 -5.45 -18.91
CA ALA A 261 4.23 -5.94 -19.89
C ALA A 261 4.80 -7.09 -20.73
N GLU A 262 6.02 -6.95 -21.23
CA GLU A 262 6.70 -8.00 -22.00
C GLU A 262 6.83 -9.31 -21.21
N ALA A 263 7.26 -9.22 -19.95
CA ALA A 263 7.35 -10.40 -19.07
C ALA A 263 5.98 -11.05 -18.85
N ALA A 264 4.94 -10.23 -18.59
CA ALA A 264 3.58 -10.71 -18.36
C ALA A 264 3.00 -11.42 -19.60
N PHE A 265 3.13 -10.84 -20.80
CA PHE A 265 2.65 -11.43 -22.05
C PHE A 265 3.44 -12.69 -22.42
N SER A 266 4.76 -12.68 -22.26
CA SER A 266 5.63 -13.84 -22.51
C SER A 266 5.25 -15.02 -21.61
N ARG A 267 4.90 -14.79 -20.32
CA ARG A 267 4.41 -15.85 -19.41
C ARG A 267 3.17 -16.54 -19.94
N ALA A 268 2.31 -15.83 -20.62
CA ALA A 268 1.11 -16.39 -21.25
C ALA A 268 1.34 -17.01 -22.63
N GLY A 269 2.55 -16.89 -23.22
CA GLY A 269 2.88 -17.32 -24.58
C GLY A 269 2.32 -16.36 -25.65
N LEU A 270 2.16 -15.08 -25.32
CA LEU A 270 1.64 -14.02 -26.19
C LEU A 270 2.74 -13.01 -26.52
N ASN A 271 2.65 -12.36 -27.68
CA ASN A 271 3.50 -11.24 -28.04
C ASN A 271 2.81 -9.92 -27.64
N TRP A 272 3.39 -9.14 -26.73
CA TRP A 272 2.79 -7.90 -26.24
C TRP A 272 2.56 -6.85 -27.33
N GLN A 273 3.39 -6.82 -28.38
CA GLN A 273 3.30 -5.87 -29.48
C GLN A 273 2.02 -6.00 -30.30
N ASP A 274 1.44 -7.21 -30.32
CA ASP A 274 0.20 -7.48 -31.04
C ASP A 274 -1.04 -6.97 -30.28
N HIS A 275 -0.90 -6.68 -28.97
CA HIS A 275 -2.03 -6.42 -28.09
C HIS A 275 -2.00 -5.08 -27.38
N ILE A 276 -0.83 -4.43 -27.20
CA ILE A 276 -0.73 -3.16 -26.49
C ILE A 276 -0.82 -1.98 -27.44
N GLU A 277 -1.69 -1.04 -27.11
CA GLU A 277 -1.80 0.28 -27.74
C GLU A 277 -1.67 1.37 -26.68
N THR A 278 -1.11 2.53 -27.04
CA THR A 278 -1.01 3.69 -26.13
C THR A 278 -2.20 4.62 -26.34
N ASP A 279 -2.74 5.16 -25.22
CA ASP A 279 -3.83 6.14 -25.26
C ASP A 279 -3.48 7.34 -24.36
N LYS A 280 -3.52 8.53 -24.95
CA LYS A 280 -3.18 9.81 -24.28
C LYS A 280 -4.02 10.09 -23.01
N LYS A 281 -5.22 9.53 -22.91
CA LYS A 281 -6.06 9.70 -21.72
C LYS A 281 -5.50 9.07 -20.45
N TYR A 282 -4.53 8.15 -20.59
CA TYR A 282 -3.82 7.54 -19.48
C TYR A 282 -2.51 8.24 -19.11
N ILE A 283 -2.13 9.31 -19.85
CA ILE A 283 -0.98 10.16 -19.53
C ILE A 283 -1.40 11.13 -18.43
N ARG A 284 -0.58 11.26 -17.39
CA ARG A 284 -0.85 12.16 -16.27
C ARG A 284 -0.50 13.60 -16.62
N PRO A 285 -1.13 14.61 -15.99
CA PRO A 285 -0.76 16.03 -16.18
C PRO A 285 0.71 16.30 -15.82
N THR A 286 1.24 15.60 -14.82
CA THR A 286 2.66 15.59 -14.44
C THR A 286 3.11 14.13 -14.30
N GLU A 287 4.17 13.78 -15.00
CA GLU A 287 4.75 12.43 -14.96
C GLU A 287 5.98 12.37 -14.06
N VAL A 288 6.21 11.20 -13.51
CA VAL A 288 7.43 10.85 -12.78
C VAL A 288 8.16 9.81 -13.61
N ASP A 289 9.34 10.17 -14.10
CA ASP A 289 10.09 9.35 -15.05
C ASP A 289 10.60 8.05 -14.39
N ALA A 290 11.24 8.18 -13.20
CA ALA A 290 11.85 7.03 -12.54
C ALA A 290 11.75 7.10 -11.02
N LEU A 291 11.33 5.99 -10.41
CA LEU A 291 11.38 5.75 -8.97
C LEU A 291 12.09 4.41 -8.74
N ILE A 292 13.30 4.46 -8.16
CA ILE A 292 14.11 3.29 -7.78
C ILE A 292 14.66 3.57 -6.39
N GLY A 293 14.32 2.75 -5.41
CA GLY A 293 14.70 2.97 -4.01
C GLY A 293 16.07 2.41 -3.67
N ASP A 294 16.72 2.99 -2.67
CA ASP A 294 17.86 2.41 -1.98
C ASP A 294 17.40 1.88 -0.61
N PRO A 295 17.18 0.56 -0.45
CA PRO A 295 16.67 -0.03 0.78
C PRO A 295 17.75 -0.28 1.84
N SER A 296 18.97 0.19 1.67
CA SER A 296 20.13 -0.14 2.51
C SER A 296 19.91 0.12 4.00
N LYS A 297 19.12 1.15 4.36
CA LYS A 297 18.77 1.44 5.75
C LYS A 297 17.86 0.36 6.34
N ALA A 298 16.81 -0.04 5.61
CA ALA A 298 15.90 -1.11 6.03
C ALA A 298 16.62 -2.46 6.12
N GLU A 299 17.48 -2.79 5.16
CA GLU A 299 18.30 -4.01 5.21
C GLU A 299 19.18 -4.06 6.46
N LYS A 300 19.87 -2.95 6.76
CA LYS A 300 20.81 -2.87 7.89
C LYS A 300 20.12 -2.83 9.25
N ALA A 301 19.06 -2.04 9.39
CA ALA A 301 18.41 -1.81 10.67
C ALA A 301 17.38 -2.89 11.01
N LEU A 302 16.55 -3.28 10.03
CA LEU A 302 15.45 -4.21 10.22
C LEU A 302 15.79 -5.65 9.83
N GLY A 303 16.91 -5.87 9.14
CA GLY A 303 17.22 -7.17 8.53
C GLY A 303 16.28 -7.56 7.39
N TRP A 304 15.47 -6.61 6.89
CA TRP A 304 14.50 -6.85 5.84
C TRP A 304 15.10 -6.64 4.45
N LYS A 305 14.80 -7.57 3.55
CA LYS A 305 15.20 -7.49 2.15
C LYS A 305 14.13 -8.08 1.26
N ALA A 306 13.80 -7.37 0.16
CA ALA A 306 12.94 -7.92 -0.88
C ALA A 306 13.61 -9.11 -1.58
N THR A 307 12.87 -10.17 -1.79
CA THR A 307 13.32 -11.40 -2.46
C THR A 307 12.69 -11.61 -3.82
N THR A 308 11.46 -11.15 -4.01
CA THR A 308 10.71 -11.24 -5.26
C THR A 308 10.90 -9.97 -6.08
N HIS A 309 11.47 -10.09 -7.27
CA HIS A 309 11.69 -8.97 -8.19
C HIS A 309 10.60 -8.89 -9.26
N TRP A 310 10.54 -7.75 -9.97
CA TRP A 310 9.48 -7.38 -10.90
C TRP A 310 9.12 -8.45 -11.93
N LYS A 311 10.09 -9.20 -12.47
CA LYS A 311 9.84 -10.21 -13.50
C LYS A 311 9.10 -11.43 -12.93
N GLU A 312 9.61 -11.97 -11.83
CA GLU A 312 8.97 -13.08 -11.10
C GLU A 312 7.57 -12.67 -10.61
N LEU A 313 7.45 -11.44 -10.13
CA LEU A 313 6.19 -10.86 -9.70
C LEU A 313 5.17 -10.77 -10.84
N ALA A 314 5.59 -10.34 -12.04
CA ALA A 314 4.73 -10.31 -13.22
C ALA A 314 4.20 -11.71 -13.57
N GLU A 315 5.08 -12.71 -13.54
CA GLU A 315 4.73 -14.11 -13.81
C GLU A 315 3.74 -14.66 -12.78
N LEU A 316 4.02 -14.44 -11.50
CA LEU A 316 3.14 -14.83 -10.37
C LEU A 316 1.74 -14.22 -10.51
N MET A 317 1.66 -12.94 -10.84
CA MET A 317 0.39 -12.25 -10.99
C MET A 317 -0.39 -12.74 -12.22
N VAL A 318 0.28 -13.03 -13.35
CA VAL A 318 -0.35 -13.60 -14.53
C VAL A 318 -0.91 -14.99 -14.24
N ASP A 319 -0.14 -15.86 -13.57
CA ASP A 319 -0.59 -17.20 -13.22
C ASP A 319 -1.84 -17.16 -12.33
N ALA A 320 -1.87 -16.26 -11.36
CA ALA A 320 -3.01 -16.07 -10.48
C ALA A 320 -4.26 -15.58 -11.26
N ASP A 321 -4.10 -14.62 -12.19
CA ASP A 321 -5.20 -14.12 -13.00
C ASP A 321 -5.75 -15.15 -13.98
N ILE A 322 -4.89 -15.97 -14.58
CA ILE A 322 -5.32 -17.08 -15.46
C ILE A 322 -6.08 -18.12 -14.64
N ALA A 323 -5.63 -18.43 -13.42
CA ALA A 323 -6.33 -19.36 -12.53
C ALA A 323 -7.71 -18.83 -12.14
N ALA A 324 -7.81 -17.55 -11.77
CA ALA A 324 -9.07 -16.91 -11.39
C ALA A 324 -10.11 -16.84 -12.52
N LEU A 325 -9.70 -16.82 -13.79
CA LEU A 325 -10.63 -16.87 -14.93
C LEU A 325 -11.20 -18.26 -15.23
N LYS A 326 -10.58 -19.30 -14.68
CA LYS A 326 -11.02 -20.71 -14.85
C LYS A 326 -11.94 -21.18 -13.72
N ALA A 327 -11.89 -20.48 -12.56
CA ALA A 327 -12.76 -20.72 -11.43
C ALA A 327 -14.11 -20.01 -11.58
#